data_8e02b641aa73fae1578a71d1946891f8
#
_entry.id   8e02b641aa73fae1578a71d1946891f8
#
_cell.length_a   1.000
_cell.length_b   1.000
_cell.length_c   1.000
_cell.angle_alpha   90.00
_cell.angle_beta   90.00
_cell.angle_gamma   90.00
#
_symmetry.space_group_name_H-M   'P 1'
#
loop_
_entity.id
_entity.type
_entity.pdbx_description
1 polymer ?
#
loop_
_entity_poly.entity_id
_entity_poly.type
_entity_poly.pdbx_seq_one_letter_code
_entity_poly.pdbx_strand_id
1 'polypeptide(L)'
;PINKSSFSCCGEEAFLAKIDELQARSAIICGIESHVCVFQTARDLIQHGLYVHVVADATSSRTPDNKDIGINRMAKEGAVITSTEMLLFELLRDAKHEKFRELVKLIK
;
A
#
# COMPACT_ATOMS: atom_id res chain seq x y z
N PRO A 1 0.97 1.71 -17.23
CA PRO A 1 1.82 0.86 -16.40
C PRO A 1 3.29 1.23 -16.52
N ILE A 2 4.03 1.04 -15.44
CA ILE A 2 5.47 1.29 -15.41
C ILE A 2 6.19 -0.04 -15.26
N ASN A 3 7.04 -0.36 -16.23
CA ASN A 3 7.88 -1.54 -16.19
C ASN A 3 9.02 -1.33 -15.20
N LYS A 4 9.37 -2.37 -14.45
CA LYS A 4 10.48 -2.27 -13.51
C LYS A 4 11.30 -3.56 -13.45
N SER A 5 12.58 -3.39 -13.18
CA SER A 5 13.51 -4.47 -12.90
C SER A 5 14.00 -4.42 -11.45
N SER A 6 14.01 -3.24 -10.82
CA SER A 6 14.32 -3.10 -9.41
C SER A 6 13.20 -3.66 -8.53
N PHE A 7 13.52 -4.17 -7.35
CA PHE A 7 12.50 -4.66 -6.44
C PHE A 7 11.62 -3.51 -5.95
N SER A 8 12.24 -2.45 -5.46
CA SER A 8 11.51 -1.24 -5.10
C SER A 8 11.05 -0.50 -6.36
N CYS A 9 9.80 -0.04 -6.35
CA CYS A 9 9.32 0.85 -7.41
C CYS A 9 10.14 2.14 -7.47
N CYS A 10 10.67 2.58 -6.34
CA CYS A 10 11.48 3.80 -6.27
C CYS A 10 12.83 3.68 -6.97
N GLY A 11 13.22 2.48 -7.37
CA GLY A 11 14.40 2.28 -8.23
C GLY A 11 14.16 2.65 -9.68
N GLU A 12 12.93 2.96 -10.06
CA GLU A 12 12.57 3.35 -11.43
C GLU A 12 12.32 4.86 -11.49
N GLU A 13 13.07 5.55 -12.36
CA GLU A 13 12.92 7.00 -12.53
C GLU A 13 11.52 7.40 -12.95
N ALA A 14 10.87 6.60 -13.81
CA ALA A 14 9.53 6.87 -14.29
C ALA A 14 8.51 6.86 -13.13
N PHE A 15 8.69 5.96 -12.16
CA PHE A 15 7.83 5.89 -10.99
C PHE A 15 7.98 7.14 -10.11
N LEU A 16 9.22 7.51 -9.79
CA LEU A 16 9.49 8.70 -8.97
C LEU A 16 9.02 9.98 -9.67
N ALA A 17 9.20 10.07 -10.96
CA ALA A 17 8.71 11.20 -11.76
C ALA A 17 7.19 11.32 -11.66
N LYS A 18 6.48 10.18 -11.66
CA LYS A 18 5.03 10.16 -11.54
C LYS A 18 4.58 10.59 -10.14
N ILE A 19 5.28 10.15 -9.11
CA ILE A 19 5.01 10.57 -7.73
C ILE A 19 5.15 12.09 -7.59
N ASP A 20 6.21 12.65 -8.16
CA ASP A 20 6.45 14.09 -8.14
C ASP A 20 5.41 14.86 -8.96
N GLU A 21 5.08 14.38 -10.16
CA GLU A 21 4.05 14.98 -11.01
C GLU A 21 2.70 15.06 -10.30
N LEU A 22 2.32 14.01 -9.59
CA LEU A 22 1.05 13.95 -8.85
C LEU A 22 1.10 14.75 -7.55
N GLN A 23 2.27 15.22 -7.12
CA GLN A 23 2.47 15.85 -5.81
C GLN A 23 1.90 14.96 -4.69
N ALA A 24 2.14 13.66 -4.79
CA ALA A 24 1.58 12.68 -3.86
C ALA A 24 2.10 12.91 -2.44
N ARG A 25 1.19 12.88 -1.48
CA ARG A 25 1.51 12.96 -0.04
C ARG A 25 1.37 11.62 0.65
N SER A 26 0.58 10.75 0.09
CA SER A 26 0.35 9.41 0.63
C SER A 26 0.27 8.40 -0.48
N ALA A 27 0.52 7.15 -0.11
CA ALA A 27 0.46 6.03 -1.03
C ALA A 27 -0.25 4.87 -0.34
N ILE A 28 -1.07 4.18 -1.10
CA ILE A 28 -1.73 2.93 -0.69
C ILE A 28 -1.05 1.82 -1.47
N ILE A 29 -0.45 0.87 -0.76
CA ILE A 29 0.34 -0.19 -1.37
C ILE A 29 -0.33 -1.54 -1.16
N CYS A 30 -0.42 -2.29 -2.24
CA CYS A 30 -0.84 -3.68 -2.25
C CYS A 30 0.02 -4.45 -3.26
N GLY A 31 -0.18 -5.75 -3.36
CA GLY A 31 0.51 -6.58 -4.34
C GLY A 31 1.49 -7.56 -3.73
N ILE A 32 2.47 -7.98 -4.50
CA ILE A 32 3.44 -9.01 -4.13
C ILE A 32 4.87 -8.57 -4.44
N GLU A 33 5.85 -9.15 -3.79
CA GLU A 33 5.73 -9.93 -2.55
C GLU A 33 5.88 -9.01 -1.34
N SER A 34 5.15 -9.30 -0.29
CA SER A 34 5.09 -8.44 0.90
C SER A 34 6.47 -8.13 1.49
N HIS A 35 7.36 -9.13 1.51
CA HIS A 35 8.68 -9.04 2.12
C HIS A 35 9.79 -8.61 1.16
N VAL A 36 9.48 -8.37 -0.11
CA VAL A 36 10.47 -7.96 -1.13
C VAL A 36 10.04 -6.62 -1.74
N CYS A 37 9.30 -6.66 -2.84
CA CYS A 37 8.94 -5.45 -3.60
C CYS A 37 8.08 -4.50 -2.78
N VAL A 38 7.09 -5.03 -2.08
CA VAL A 38 6.19 -4.21 -1.26
C VAL A 38 6.95 -3.55 -0.12
N PHE A 39 7.74 -4.32 0.62
CA PHE A 39 8.53 -3.81 1.73
C PHE A 39 9.51 -2.71 1.28
N GLN A 40 10.29 -2.98 0.24
CA GLN A 40 11.29 -2.03 -0.22
C GLN A 40 10.65 -0.75 -0.75
N THR A 41 9.55 -0.87 -1.49
CA THR A 41 8.82 0.29 -1.98
C THR A 41 8.25 1.12 -0.83
N ALA A 42 7.63 0.46 0.15
CA ALA A 42 7.07 1.14 1.33
C ALA A 42 8.15 1.93 2.07
N ARG A 43 9.27 1.29 2.36
CA ARG A 43 10.38 1.94 3.05
C ARG A 43 10.90 3.15 2.28
N ASP A 44 11.12 2.99 0.97
CA ASP A 44 11.66 4.06 0.16
C ASP A 44 10.69 5.24 0.04
N LEU A 45 9.39 4.97 -0.09
CA LEU A 45 8.38 6.03 -0.13
C LEU A 45 8.31 6.79 1.20
N ILE A 46 8.43 6.09 2.31
CA ILE A 46 8.48 6.73 3.64
C ILE A 46 9.70 7.66 3.71
N GLN A 47 10.85 7.21 3.22
CA GLN A 47 12.05 8.04 3.18
C GLN A 47 11.89 9.26 2.27
N HIS A 48 11.04 9.16 1.25
CA HIS A 48 10.67 10.29 0.39
C HIS A 48 9.64 11.22 1.01
N GLY A 49 9.20 10.94 2.23
CA GLY A 49 8.28 11.80 2.97
C GLY A 49 6.82 11.52 2.75
N LEU A 50 6.45 10.41 2.11
CA LEU A 50 5.04 10.05 1.94
C LEU A 50 4.52 9.31 3.17
N TYR A 51 3.23 9.49 3.42
CA TYR A 51 2.49 8.62 4.34
C TYR A 51 2.11 7.35 3.57
N VAL A 52 2.55 6.19 4.08
CA VAL A 52 2.37 4.92 3.39
C VAL A 52 1.39 4.04 4.17
N HIS A 53 0.36 3.57 3.48
CA HIS A 53 -0.63 2.63 4.00
C HIS A 53 -0.44 1.31 3.27
N VAL A 54 -0.23 0.24 4.01
CA VAL A 54 -0.07 -1.11 3.45
C VAL A 54 -1.33 -1.91 3.74
N VAL A 55 -1.98 -2.39 2.69
CA VAL A 55 -3.21 -3.16 2.80
C VAL A 55 -2.85 -4.63 3.02
N ALA A 56 -2.87 -5.06 4.28
CA ALA A 56 -2.33 -6.36 4.67
C ALA A 56 -3.04 -7.54 3.98
N ASP A 57 -4.36 -7.49 3.83
CA ASP A 57 -5.11 -8.53 3.16
C ASP A 57 -5.06 -8.47 1.63
N ALA A 58 -4.41 -7.46 1.08
CA ALA A 58 -4.18 -7.32 -0.36
C ALA A 58 -2.69 -7.42 -0.72
N THR A 59 -1.86 -7.89 0.21
CA THR A 59 -0.48 -8.26 -0.07
C THR A 59 -0.27 -9.73 0.23
N SER A 60 0.72 -10.33 -0.40
CA SER A 60 1.02 -11.74 -0.19
C SER A 60 2.50 -12.02 -0.41
N SER A 61 2.94 -13.14 0.12
CA SER A 61 4.27 -13.70 -0.09
C SER A 61 4.13 -15.20 -0.31
N ARG A 62 5.17 -15.82 -0.85
CA ARG A 62 5.15 -17.26 -1.11
C ARG A 62 5.00 -18.09 0.17
N THR A 63 5.41 -17.54 1.31
CA THR A 63 5.22 -18.20 2.60
C THR A 63 4.52 -17.26 3.58
N PRO A 64 3.67 -17.79 4.49
CA PRO A 64 3.05 -16.95 5.52
C PRO A 64 4.06 -16.26 6.42
N ASP A 65 5.15 -16.95 6.76
CA ASP A 65 6.19 -16.40 7.63
C ASP A 65 6.82 -15.14 7.01
N ASN A 66 7.17 -15.19 5.73
CA ASN A 66 7.75 -14.02 5.07
C ASN A 66 6.74 -12.89 4.92
N LYS A 67 5.48 -13.20 4.72
CA LYS A 67 4.44 -12.17 4.72
C LYS A 67 4.38 -11.46 6.07
N ASP A 68 4.34 -12.21 7.16
CA ASP A 68 4.27 -11.64 8.51
C ASP A 68 5.51 -10.81 8.83
N ILE A 69 6.69 -11.31 8.48
CA ILE A 69 7.94 -10.57 8.68
C ILE A 69 7.91 -9.25 7.89
N GLY A 70 7.49 -9.30 6.64
CA GLY A 70 7.40 -8.11 5.79
C GLY A 70 6.45 -7.07 6.36
N ILE A 71 5.25 -7.48 6.75
CA ILE A 71 4.24 -6.60 7.35
C ILE A 71 4.78 -5.97 8.64
N ASN A 72 5.36 -6.77 9.53
CA ASN A 72 5.89 -6.28 10.80
C ASN A 72 7.03 -5.28 10.59
N ARG A 73 7.91 -5.52 9.65
CA ARG A 73 9.00 -4.60 9.34
C ARG A 73 8.48 -3.29 8.75
N MET A 74 7.49 -3.35 7.85
CA MET A 74 6.89 -2.13 7.29
C MET A 74 6.26 -1.28 8.39
N ALA A 75 5.59 -1.89 9.36
CA ALA A 75 5.01 -1.17 10.50
C ALA A 75 6.10 -0.45 11.30
N LYS A 76 7.24 -1.10 11.53
CA LYS A 76 8.37 -0.50 12.26
C LYS A 76 9.02 0.65 11.49
N GLU A 77 8.99 0.60 10.17
CA GLU A 77 9.51 1.68 9.33
C GLU A 77 8.56 2.90 9.28
N GLY A 78 7.37 2.78 9.83
CA GLY A 78 6.41 3.88 9.90
C GLY A 78 5.21 3.74 8.98
N ALA A 79 5.05 2.61 8.29
CA ALA A 79 3.86 2.37 7.49
C ALA A 79 2.64 2.12 8.39
N VAL A 80 1.49 2.60 7.94
CA VAL A 80 0.20 2.27 8.57
C VAL A 80 -0.27 0.97 7.97
N ILE A 81 -0.50 -0.04 8.81
CA ILE A 81 -1.02 -1.32 8.36
C ILE A 81 -2.53 -1.27 8.46
N THR A 82 -3.19 -1.58 7.35
CA THR A 82 -4.64 -1.52 7.25
C THR A 82 -5.19 -2.75 6.53
N SER A 83 -6.49 -2.84 6.39
CA SER A 83 -7.17 -3.86 5.60
C SER A 83 -8.00 -3.21 4.52
N THR A 84 -8.40 -3.98 3.52
CA THR A 84 -9.28 -3.48 2.46
C THR A 84 -10.56 -2.89 3.05
N GLU A 85 -11.16 -3.59 3.99
CA GLU A 85 -12.40 -3.13 4.63
C GLU A 85 -12.20 -1.83 5.40
N MET A 86 -11.16 -1.75 6.25
CA MET A 86 -10.84 -0.53 7.00
C MET A 86 -10.63 0.65 6.06
N LEU A 87 -9.85 0.44 5.01
CA LEU A 87 -9.52 1.50 4.06
C LEU A 87 -10.76 2.03 3.33
N LEU A 88 -11.63 1.13 2.88
CA LEU A 88 -12.85 1.53 2.19
C LEU A 88 -13.76 2.38 3.09
N PHE A 89 -13.94 1.98 4.35
CA PHE A 89 -14.75 2.75 5.29
C PHE A 89 -14.09 4.06 5.69
N GLU A 90 -12.77 4.09 5.79
CA GLU A 90 -12.04 5.34 5.99
C GLU A 90 -12.30 6.34 4.85
N LEU A 91 -12.29 5.87 3.62
CA LEU A 91 -12.53 6.71 2.44
C LEU A 91 -13.98 7.17 2.36
N LEU A 92 -14.93 6.32 2.75
CA LEU A 92 -16.35 6.68 2.81
C LEU A 92 -16.65 7.69 3.92
N ARG A 93 -16.04 7.51 5.07
CA ARG A 93 -16.16 8.34 6.27
C ARG A 93 -17.50 8.28 6.98
N ASP A 94 -18.62 8.11 6.27
CA ASP A 94 -19.96 8.18 6.83
C ASP A 94 -20.86 7.13 6.21
N ALA A 95 -21.66 6.45 7.03
CA ALA A 95 -22.65 5.48 6.58
C ALA A 95 -23.75 6.12 5.70
N LYS A 96 -23.87 7.43 5.74
CA LYS A 96 -24.80 8.16 4.88
C LYS A 96 -24.23 8.46 3.51
N HIS A 97 -22.96 8.11 3.25
CA HIS A 97 -22.36 8.31 1.95
C HIS A 97 -23.15 7.55 0.88
N GLU A 98 -23.35 8.15 -0.29
CA GLU A 98 -24.17 7.57 -1.36
C GLU A 98 -23.68 6.19 -1.84
N LYS A 99 -22.39 5.90 -1.70
CA LYS A 99 -21.78 4.63 -2.11
C LYS A 99 -21.76 3.56 -1.02
N PHE A 100 -22.25 3.88 0.18
CA PHE A 100 -22.16 2.95 1.31
C PHE A 100 -22.83 1.59 1.02
N ARG A 101 -24.04 1.61 0.47
CA ARG A 101 -24.78 0.38 0.17
C ARG A 101 -24.05 -0.49 -0.85
N GLU A 102 -23.48 0.13 -1.88
CA GLU A 102 -22.75 -0.59 -2.92
C GLU A 102 -21.49 -1.26 -2.35
N LEU A 103 -20.74 -0.53 -1.50
CA LEU A 103 -19.52 -1.06 -0.91
C LEU A 103 -19.77 -2.18 0.09
N VAL A 104 -20.82 -2.07 0.91
CA VAL A 104 -21.20 -3.14 1.84
C VAL A 104 -21.47 -4.45 1.11
N LYS A 105 -22.09 -4.40 -0.08
CA LYS A 105 -22.34 -5.59 -0.89
C LYS A 105 -21.06 -6.26 -1.37
N LEU A 106 -20.00 -5.49 -1.60
CA LEU A 106 -18.73 -6.02 -2.09
C LEU A 106 -17.94 -6.77 -1.02
N ILE A 107 -18.10 -6.41 0.25
CA ILE A 107 -17.30 -6.96 1.36
C ILE A 107 -18.04 -8.01 2.18
N LYS A 108 -19.28 -8.30 1.86
CA LYS A 108 -20.08 -9.35 2.51
C LYS A 108 -20.15 -10.60 1.69
#